data_6dece889eace49807a7dda951ee3c6ce
#
_entry.id   6dece889eace49807a7dda951ee3c6ce
#
_cell.length_a   1.000
_cell.length_b   1.000
_cell.length_c   1.000
_cell.angle_alpha   90.00
_cell.angle_beta   90.00
_cell.angle_gamma   90.00
#
_symmetry.space_group_name_H-M   'P 1'
#
loop_
_entity.id
_entity.type
_entity.pdbx_description
1 polymer ?
#
loop_
_entity_poly.entity_id
_entity_poly.type
_entity_poly.pdbx_seq_one_letter_code
_entity_poly.pdbx_strand_id
1 'polypeptide(L)'
;MRLPPNQDPDEAMKLLQEHIEKNIPWGAQVEFIPEAKGSGVVADPGKPFTKNLIKEFKEVWKAEPAYMGVGGSIPFANVFTEQFPDAELVLIGPGDDEGNAHAPNESVCIEDIEKLTQSLINALKNY
;
A
#
# COMPACT_ATOMS: atom_id res chain seq x y z
N MET A 1 13.38 4.15 4.55
CA MET A 1 13.12 2.81 5.12
C MET A 1 11.64 2.53 5.00
N ARG A 2 11.23 1.29 4.69
CA ARG A 2 9.84 0.86 4.65
C ARG A 2 9.60 -0.16 5.76
N LEU A 3 8.52 0.03 6.50
CA LEU A 3 8.23 -0.79 7.68
C LEU A 3 7.14 -1.82 7.36
N PRO A 4 7.27 -3.03 7.88
CA PRO A 4 6.16 -3.98 7.87
C PRO A 4 5.02 -3.49 8.77
N PRO A 5 3.80 -4.00 8.56
CA PRO A 5 2.71 -3.78 9.49
C PRO A 5 3.08 -4.17 10.92
N ASN A 6 2.53 -3.48 11.90
CA ASN A 6 2.75 -3.71 13.34
C ASN A 6 4.15 -3.34 13.88
N GLN A 7 4.99 -2.70 13.10
CA GLN A 7 6.22 -2.11 13.60
C GLN A 7 6.00 -0.64 13.94
N ASP A 8 6.43 -0.23 15.13
CA ASP A 8 6.35 1.17 15.57
C ASP A 8 7.33 2.02 14.75
N PRO A 9 6.85 3.04 14.03
CA PRO A 9 7.72 3.89 13.21
C PRO A 9 8.68 4.78 14.02
N ASP A 10 8.33 5.15 15.24
CA ASP A 10 9.20 5.95 16.11
C ASP A 10 10.37 5.10 16.64
N GLU A 11 10.08 3.88 17.06
CA GLU A 11 11.11 2.93 17.47
C GLU A 11 12.05 2.59 16.29
N ALA A 12 11.50 2.32 15.13
CA ALA A 12 12.28 2.02 13.94
C ALA A 12 13.17 3.20 13.51
N MET A 13 12.66 4.42 13.59
CA MET A 13 13.42 5.65 13.30
C MET A 13 14.59 5.81 14.28
N LYS A 14 14.34 5.62 15.58
CA LYS A 14 15.34 5.70 16.63
C LYS A 14 16.44 4.66 16.41
N LEU A 15 16.07 3.40 16.16
CA LEU A 15 17.03 2.34 15.89
C LEU A 15 17.90 2.60 14.65
N LEU A 16 17.28 3.17 13.59
CA LEU A 16 18.02 3.56 12.39
C LEU A 16 19.01 4.67 12.69
N GLN A 17 18.62 5.70 13.41
CA GLN A 17 19.49 6.79 13.81
C GLN A 17 20.66 6.28 14.66
N GLU A 18 20.39 5.49 15.71
CA GLU A 18 21.41 4.88 16.57
C GLU A 18 22.39 4.01 15.76
N HIS A 19 21.89 3.24 14.79
CA HIS A 19 22.72 2.43 13.92
C HIS A 19 23.65 3.27 13.06
N ILE A 20 23.13 4.34 12.44
CA ILE A 20 23.92 5.26 11.61
C ILE A 20 25.01 5.92 12.46
N GLU A 21 24.65 6.54 13.59
CA GLU A 21 25.57 7.25 14.48
C GLU A 21 26.69 6.33 15.00
N LYS A 22 26.37 5.09 15.34
CA LYS A 22 27.35 4.10 15.84
C LYS A 22 28.31 3.62 14.77
N ASN A 23 27.92 3.62 13.50
CA ASN A 23 28.69 3.02 12.42
C ASN A 23 29.27 4.05 11.43
N ILE A 24 29.33 5.32 11.81
CA ILE A 24 29.90 6.38 10.97
C ILE A 24 31.40 6.07 10.68
N PRO A 25 31.78 5.88 9.40
CA PRO A 25 33.16 5.63 9.05
C PRO A 25 33.98 6.92 9.03
N TRP A 26 35.29 6.80 9.28
CA TRP A 26 36.31 7.86 9.11
C TRP A 26 36.06 9.16 9.90
N GLY A 27 35.23 9.13 10.95
CA GLY A 27 34.92 10.33 11.73
C GLY A 27 34.07 11.37 10.95
N ALA A 28 33.32 10.93 9.94
CA ALA A 28 32.41 11.81 9.22
C ALA A 28 31.37 12.39 10.18
N GLN A 29 30.95 13.62 9.90
CA GLN A 29 29.85 14.24 10.64
C GLN A 29 28.54 13.93 9.90
N VAL A 30 27.57 13.43 10.64
CA VAL A 30 26.25 13.07 10.10
C VAL A 30 25.19 13.80 10.89
N GLU A 31 24.28 14.43 10.18
CA GLU A 31 23.05 14.99 10.72
C GLU A 31 21.89 14.10 10.26
N PHE A 32 21.10 13.60 11.21
CA PHE A 32 19.93 12.78 10.91
C PHE A 32 18.66 13.63 11.01
N ILE A 33 18.05 13.90 9.86
CA ILE A 33 16.84 14.74 9.76
C ILE A 33 15.65 13.84 9.39
N PRO A 34 14.74 13.54 10.32
CA PRO A 34 13.54 12.78 10.00
C PRO A 34 12.55 13.69 9.24
N GLU A 35 12.13 13.29 8.04
CA GLU A 35 11.20 14.06 7.23
C GLU A 35 9.76 13.56 7.40
N ALA A 36 9.54 12.25 7.29
CA ALA A 36 8.22 11.67 7.38
C ALA A 36 8.25 10.26 7.98
N LYS A 37 7.17 9.90 8.64
CA LYS A 37 6.94 8.58 9.20
C LYS A 37 5.49 8.15 8.98
N GLY A 38 5.25 6.85 8.92
CA GLY A 38 3.92 6.27 8.81
C GLY A 38 3.96 4.77 9.06
N SER A 39 2.88 4.26 9.62
CA SER A 39 2.68 2.84 9.87
C SER A 39 2.30 2.10 8.59
N GLY A 40 2.60 0.81 8.54
CA GLY A 40 2.08 -0.07 7.49
C GLY A 40 0.57 -0.35 7.69
N VAL A 41 -0.13 -0.57 6.60
CA VAL A 41 -1.55 -0.97 6.62
C VAL A 41 -1.67 -2.40 6.11
N VAL A 42 -2.51 -3.19 6.75
CA VAL A 42 -2.89 -4.53 6.30
C VAL A 42 -4.34 -4.51 5.86
N ALA A 43 -4.59 -4.83 4.60
CA ALA A 43 -5.94 -5.13 4.14
C ALA A 43 -6.33 -6.55 4.58
N ASP A 44 -7.52 -6.71 5.14
CA ASP A 44 -8.04 -8.03 5.51
C ASP A 44 -8.89 -8.60 4.37
N PRO A 45 -8.38 -9.60 3.63
CA PRO A 45 -9.13 -10.22 2.53
C PRO A 45 -10.33 -11.03 3.04
N GLY A 46 -10.43 -11.24 4.35
CA GLY A 46 -11.53 -11.95 4.99
C GLY A 46 -12.80 -11.14 5.20
N LYS A 47 -12.73 -9.81 5.09
CA LYS A 47 -13.91 -8.94 5.28
C LYS A 47 -14.93 -9.07 4.14
N PRO A 48 -16.22 -8.84 4.41
CA PRO A 48 -17.30 -9.12 3.46
C PRO A 48 -17.17 -8.44 2.10
N PHE A 49 -16.96 -7.12 2.07
CA PHE A 49 -16.81 -6.39 0.82
C PHE A 49 -15.55 -6.80 0.07
N THR A 50 -14.44 -6.95 0.77
CA THR A 50 -13.16 -7.37 0.17
C THR A 50 -13.26 -8.76 -0.47
N LYS A 51 -13.92 -9.72 0.19
CA LYS A 51 -14.22 -11.05 -0.39
C LYS A 51 -15.05 -10.95 -1.66
N ASN A 52 -16.09 -10.13 -1.63
CA ASN A 52 -16.93 -9.91 -2.80
C ASN A 52 -16.14 -9.29 -3.96
N LEU A 53 -15.35 -8.27 -3.68
CA LEU A 53 -14.49 -7.63 -4.68
C LEU A 53 -13.47 -8.59 -5.29
N ILE A 54 -12.82 -9.44 -4.48
CA ILE A 54 -11.89 -10.47 -4.95
C ILE A 54 -12.59 -11.46 -5.89
N LYS A 55 -13.82 -11.87 -5.55
CA LYS A 55 -14.63 -12.72 -6.42
C LYS A 55 -14.92 -12.04 -7.77
N GLU A 56 -15.31 -10.77 -7.75
CA GLU A 56 -15.58 -10.02 -8.97
C GLU A 56 -14.32 -9.78 -9.81
N PHE A 57 -13.17 -9.58 -9.19
CA PHE A 57 -11.88 -9.56 -9.92
C PHE A 57 -11.65 -10.87 -10.66
N LYS A 58 -11.80 -12.00 -10.00
CA LYS A 58 -11.65 -13.31 -10.65
C LYS A 58 -12.58 -13.47 -11.85
N GLU A 59 -13.84 -13.06 -11.71
CA GLU A 59 -14.83 -13.17 -12.78
C GLU A 59 -14.54 -12.24 -13.97
N VAL A 60 -14.12 -11.00 -13.72
CA VAL A 60 -13.88 -10.01 -14.77
C VAL A 60 -12.53 -10.24 -15.47
N TRP A 61 -11.48 -10.50 -14.68
CA TRP A 61 -10.12 -10.69 -15.21
C TRP A 61 -9.84 -12.10 -15.72
N LYS A 62 -10.74 -13.06 -15.43
CA LYS A 62 -10.58 -14.49 -15.77
C LYS A 62 -9.27 -15.11 -15.27
N ALA A 63 -8.80 -14.62 -14.14
CA ALA A 63 -7.57 -15.04 -13.48
C ALA A 63 -7.75 -15.11 -11.96
N GLU A 64 -6.98 -15.96 -11.30
CA GLU A 64 -6.96 -16.00 -9.83
C GLU A 64 -6.20 -14.77 -9.32
N PRO A 65 -6.80 -13.98 -8.40
CA PRO A 65 -6.11 -12.88 -7.76
C PRO A 65 -4.89 -13.36 -6.96
N ALA A 66 -3.78 -12.66 -7.12
CA ALA A 66 -2.58 -12.88 -6.32
C ALA A 66 -2.49 -11.85 -5.20
N TYR A 67 -1.99 -12.27 -4.05
CA TYR A 67 -1.75 -11.38 -2.92
C TYR A 67 -0.28 -11.00 -2.87
N MET A 68 -0.02 -9.71 -2.80
CA MET A 68 1.34 -9.19 -2.81
C MET A 68 1.50 -8.13 -1.71
N GLY A 69 2.60 -8.22 -0.99
CA GLY A 69 3.02 -7.13 -0.09
C GLY A 69 3.69 -6.03 -0.90
N VAL A 70 3.18 -4.82 -0.79
CA VAL A 70 3.76 -3.64 -1.45
C VAL A 70 4.42 -2.75 -0.42
N GLY A 71 5.71 -2.44 -0.63
CA GLY A 71 6.43 -1.51 0.23
C GLY A 71 6.01 -0.06 -0.11
N GLY A 72 5.18 0.53 0.73
CA GLY A 72 4.80 1.93 0.64
C GLY A 72 4.02 2.34 1.87
N SER A 73 4.15 3.59 2.28
CA SER A 73 3.24 4.17 3.26
C SER A 73 2.28 5.08 2.52
N ILE A 74 1.01 4.92 2.83
CA ILE A 74 -0.03 5.88 2.44
C ILE A 74 -0.53 6.48 3.75
N PRO A 75 0.03 7.61 4.22
CA PRO A 75 -0.29 8.18 5.53
C PRO A 75 -1.78 8.43 5.70
N PHE A 76 -2.46 8.77 4.61
CA PHE A 76 -3.89 8.96 4.57
C PHE A 76 -4.69 7.69 4.92
N ALA A 77 -4.22 6.51 4.51
CA ALA A 77 -4.87 5.25 4.83
C ALA A 77 -4.89 4.98 6.34
N ASN A 78 -3.81 5.33 7.05
CA ASN A 78 -3.75 5.18 8.51
C ASN A 78 -4.79 6.03 9.23
N VAL A 79 -5.00 7.28 8.78
CA VAL A 79 -6.02 8.16 9.36
C VAL A 79 -7.41 7.53 9.25
N PHE A 80 -7.73 6.90 8.11
CA PHE A 80 -9.02 6.21 7.94
C PHE A 80 -9.15 4.99 8.84
N THR A 81 -8.13 4.15 8.94
CA THR A 81 -8.19 2.95 9.78
C THR A 81 -8.25 3.28 11.26
N GLU A 82 -7.64 4.38 11.69
CA GLU A 82 -7.74 4.86 13.06
C GLU A 82 -9.12 5.48 13.38
N GLN A 83 -9.68 6.25 12.46
CA GLN A 83 -10.99 6.89 12.64
C GLN A 83 -12.16 5.93 12.47
N PHE A 84 -12.02 4.93 11.63
CA PHE A 84 -13.07 3.97 11.26
C PHE A 84 -12.53 2.53 11.37
N PRO A 85 -12.26 2.01 12.58
CA PRO A 85 -11.63 0.70 12.78
C PRO A 85 -12.48 -0.47 12.24
N ASP A 86 -13.79 -0.29 12.16
CA ASP A 86 -14.72 -1.30 11.65
C ASP A 86 -14.90 -1.23 10.12
N ALA A 87 -14.45 -0.16 9.47
CA ALA A 87 -14.55 -0.01 8.03
C ALA A 87 -13.57 -0.92 7.28
N GLU A 88 -13.96 -1.32 6.09
CA GLU A 88 -13.06 -1.99 5.16
C GLU A 88 -12.32 -0.96 4.32
N LEU A 89 -11.01 -0.92 4.45
CA LEU A 89 -10.17 -0.09 3.60
C LEU A 89 -9.68 -0.90 2.41
N VAL A 90 -10.03 -0.46 1.22
CA VAL A 90 -9.57 -1.05 -0.04
C VAL A 90 -8.86 0.03 -0.85
N LEU A 91 -7.59 -0.21 -1.17
CA LEU A 91 -6.78 0.66 -2.01
C LEU A 91 -6.53 -0.07 -3.32
N ILE A 92 -7.10 0.42 -4.38
CA ILE A 92 -7.02 -0.19 -5.71
C ILE A 92 -6.80 0.88 -6.77
N GLY A 93 -6.12 0.49 -7.81
CA GLY A 93 -5.87 1.33 -8.99
C GLY A 93 -5.36 0.46 -10.13
N PRO A 94 -5.55 0.87 -11.39
CA PRO A 94 -4.93 0.21 -12.50
C PRO A 94 -3.42 0.45 -12.48
N GLY A 95 -2.64 -0.55 -12.83
CA GLY A 95 -1.19 -0.45 -12.91
C GLY A 95 -0.59 -1.73 -13.47
N ASP A 96 0.46 -1.59 -14.26
CA ASP A 96 1.19 -2.69 -14.85
C ASP A 96 2.71 -2.42 -14.78
N ASP A 97 3.50 -3.41 -15.18
CA ASP A 97 4.97 -3.33 -15.12
C ASP A 97 5.55 -2.30 -16.12
N GLU A 98 4.78 -1.92 -17.15
CA GLU A 98 5.17 -0.96 -18.18
C GLU A 98 4.66 0.47 -17.86
N GLY A 99 3.82 0.60 -16.85
CA GLY A 99 3.16 1.85 -16.48
C GLY A 99 4.08 2.97 -16.05
N ASN A 100 5.32 2.66 -15.66
CA ASN A 100 6.34 3.63 -15.27
C ASN A 100 5.89 4.61 -14.17
N ALA A 101 5.19 4.11 -13.17
CA ALA A 101 4.58 4.90 -12.10
C ALA A 101 5.58 5.87 -11.43
N HIS A 102 5.16 7.11 -11.21
CA HIS A 102 5.95 8.20 -10.64
C HIS A 102 7.16 8.66 -11.49
N ALA A 103 7.15 8.37 -12.79
CA ALA A 103 8.24 8.74 -13.69
C ALA A 103 7.71 9.40 -14.98
N PRO A 104 8.59 10.04 -15.80
CA PRO A 104 8.18 10.59 -17.08
C PRO A 104 7.60 9.50 -18.00
N ASN A 105 6.58 9.87 -18.77
CA ASN A 105 5.82 8.99 -19.65
C ASN A 105 5.05 7.90 -18.91
N GLU A 106 4.61 8.17 -17.69
CA GLU A 106 3.68 7.31 -16.98
C GLU A 106 2.46 7.00 -17.84
N SER A 107 2.07 5.75 -17.87
CA SER A 107 0.96 5.26 -18.66
C SER A 107 0.10 4.27 -17.87
N VAL A 108 -1.08 4.01 -18.40
CA VAL A 108 -2.01 3.01 -17.85
C VAL A 108 -2.72 2.30 -18.98
N CYS A 109 -2.95 1.02 -18.83
CA CYS A 109 -3.73 0.23 -19.77
C CYS A 109 -5.23 0.59 -19.65
N ILE A 110 -5.85 1.01 -20.74
CA ILE A 110 -7.28 1.38 -20.75
C ILE A 110 -8.16 0.17 -20.43
N GLU A 111 -7.81 -1.01 -20.94
CA GLU A 111 -8.55 -2.23 -20.64
C GLU A 111 -8.53 -2.56 -19.14
N ASP A 112 -7.45 -2.26 -18.44
CA ASP A 112 -7.36 -2.45 -16.99
C ASP A 112 -8.26 -1.48 -16.23
N ILE A 113 -8.39 -0.24 -16.70
CA ILE A 113 -9.36 0.72 -16.15
C ILE A 113 -10.79 0.19 -16.32
N GLU A 114 -11.13 -0.33 -17.49
CA GLU A 114 -12.45 -0.88 -17.78
C GLU A 114 -12.75 -2.09 -16.89
N LYS A 115 -11.83 -3.04 -16.81
CA LYS A 115 -11.97 -4.24 -15.97
C LYS A 115 -12.09 -3.90 -14.48
N LEU A 116 -11.26 -2.97 -14.01
CA LEU A 116 -11.31 -2.51 -12.62
C LEU A 116 -12.65 -1.85 -12.30
N THR A 117 -13.12 -0.96 -13.20
CA THR A 117 -14.41 -0.30 -13.06
C THR A 117 -15.57 -1.31 -13.05
N GLN A 118 -15.55 -2.29 -13.95
CA GLN A 118 -16.57 -3.34 -14.00
C GLN A 118 -16.56 -4.18 -12.72
N SER A 119 -15.40 -4.54 -12.21
CA SER A 119 -15.27 -5.29 -10.96
C SER A 119 -15.86 -4.53 -9.77
N LEU A 120 -15.58 -3.22 -9.68
CA LEU A 120 -16.14 -2.35 -8.64
C LEU A 120 -17.66 -2.22 -8.74
N ILE A 121 -18.19 -2.01 -9.95
CA ILE A 121 -19.64 -1.93 -10.17
C ILE A 121 -20.31 -3.22 -9.72
N ASN A 122 -19.76 -4.37 -10.09
CA ASN A 122 -20.32 -5.66 -9.71
C ASN A 122 -20.25 -5.87 -8.19
N ALA A 123 -19.12 -5.55 -7.57
CA ALA A 123 -18.95 -5.69 -6.12
C ALA A 123 -19.94 -4.82 -5.35
N LEU A 124 -20.16 -3.57 -5.77
CA LEU A 124 -21.11 -2.65 -5.13
C LEU A 124 -22.57 -3.07 -5.33
N LYS A 125 -22.92 -3.66 -6.47
CA LYS A 125 -24.29 -4.16 -6.72
C LYS A 125 -24.62 -5.39 -5.89
N ASN A 126 -23.63 -6.17 -5.53
CA ASN A 126 -23.80 -7.46 -4.86
C ASN A 126 -23.43 -7.39 -3.36
N TYR A 127 -23.22 -6.19 -2.84
CA TYR A 127 -22.93 -5.92 -1.41
C TYR A 127 -24.20 -5.49 -0.68
#